data_3fb8c0bb4c015197f8f58be4599cca2f
#
_entry.id   3fb8c0bb4c015197f8f58be4599cca2f
#
_cell.length_a   1.000
_cell.length_b   1.000
_cell.length_c   1.000
_cell.angle_alpha   90.00
_cell.angle_beta   90.00
_cell.angle_gamma   90.00
#
_symmetry.space_group_name_H-M   'P 1'
#
loop_
_entity.id
_entity.type
_entity.pdbx_description
1 polymer ?
#
loop_
_entity_poly.entity_id
_entity_poly.type
_entity_poly.pdbx_seq_one_letter_code
_entity_poly.pdbx_strand_id
1 'polypeptide(L)'
;MDFEKLSAERYSLRKFDTRPVEQEKLDLILEAGRNAPTAHNNQPQRIFVFRSPEALEKADACMDCHFHAPVVIGVGYDPKESWHREHDGKDHGEIDAAIAVTQMMLQAADLGLGTTYVGMFRPVDLVKTFPEMEGLNMIAMLPLGYPAEGAHPAKLHGLRKPMAVSYTHLTLPTICSV
;
A
#
# COMPACT_ATOMS: atom_id res chain seq x y z
N MET A 1 -5.36 8.61 16.01
CA MET A 1 -6.82 8.36 15.85
C MET A 1 -7.15 6.98 16.45
N ASP A 2 -8.39 6.74 16.89
CA ASP A 2 -8.81 5.37 17.26
C ASP A 2 -8.78 4.46 16.01
N PHE A 3 -8.30 3.21 16.17
CA PHE A 3 -8.09 2.31 15.03
C PHE A 3 -9.40 1.95 14.30
N GLU A 4 -10.50 1.74 15.03
CA GLU A 4 -11.81 1.45 14.44
C GLU A 4 -12.22 2.58 13.49
N LYS A 5 -12.16 3.82 13.97
CA LYS A 5 -12.45 5.01 13.19
C LYS A 5 -11.50 5.16 12.01
N LEU A 6 -10.19 5.00 12.23
CA LEU A 6 -9.16 5.10 11.20
C LEU A 6 -9.41 4.11 10.05
N SER A 7 -9.70 2.85 10.37
CA SER A 7 -9.93 1.80 9.39
C SER A 7 -11.21 2.03 8.57
N ALA A 8 -12.23 2.63 9.16
CA ALA A 8 -13.50 2.94 8.49
C ALA A 8 -13.41 4.20 7.62
N GLU A 9 -12.74 5.24 8.11
CA GLU A 9 -12.71 6.56 7.47
C GLU A 9 -11.61 6.72 6.41
N ARG A 10 -10.48 5.98 6.54
CA ARG A 10 -9.44 6.01 5.51
C ARG A 10 -10.02 5.63 4.13
N TYR A 11 -9.80 6.48 3.16
CA TYR A 11 -10.25 6.24 1.77
C TYR A 11 -9.12 6.43 0.76
N SER A 12 -9.30 5.95 -0.46
CA SER A 12 -8.36 6.17 -1.56
C SER A 12 -8.48 7.60 -2.07
N LEU A 13 -7.52 8.45 -1.66
CA LEU A 13 -7.43 9.84 -2.08
C LEU A 13 -6.91 9.90 -3.53
N ARG A 14 -7.60 10.67 -4.39
CA ARG A 14 -7.28 10.82 -5.81
C ARG A 14 -7.15 12.28 -6.26
N LYS A 15 -7.30 13.22 -5.33
CA LYS A 15 -7.17 14.66 -5.58
C LYS A 15 -6.33 15.25 -4.46
N PHE A 16 -5.10 15.58 -4.79
CA PHE A 16 -4.09 16.03 -3.83
C PHE A 16 -3.90 17.54 -3.88
N ASP A 17 -3.64 18.14 -2.71
CA ASP A 17 -3.15 19.49 -2.56
C ASP A 17 -1.67 19.56 -3.00
N THR A 18 -1.23 20.72 -3.44
CA THR A 18 0.18 20.97 -3.82
C THR A 18 1.10 21.21 -2.61
N ARG A 19 0.52 21.29 -1.40
CA ARG A 19 1.28 21.46 -0.16
C ARG A 19 2.30 20.33 0.01
N PRO A 20 3.56 20.66 0.28
CA PRO A 20 4.59 19.64 0.50
C PRO A 20 4.28 18.81 1.75
N VAL A 21 4.66 17.53 1.71
CA VAL A 21 4.62 16.63 2.87
C VAL A 21 5.86 16.89 3.70
N GLU A 22 5.67 17.13 5.01
CA GLU A 22 6.74 17.34 5.98
C GLU A 22 7.60 16.07 6.12
N GLN A 23 8.91 16.24 6.28
CA GLN A 23 9.84 15.12 6.38
C GLN A 23 9.51 14.22 7.56
N GLU A 24 9.18 14.80 8.69
CA GLU A 24 8.85 14.07 9.93
C GLU A 24 7.63 13.15 9.75
N LYS A 25 6.64 13.58 8.98
CA LYS A 25 5.48 12.74 8.65
C LYS A 25 5.84 11.62 7.68
N LEU A 26 6.66 11.93 6.69
CA LEU A 26 7.15 10.92 5.76
C LEU A 26 7.94 9.84 6.48
N ASP A 27 8.83 10.23 7.40
CA ASP A 27 9.63 9.31 8.20
C ASP A 27 8.76 8.38 9.04
N LEU A 28 7.69 8.91 9.68
CA LEU A 28 6.72 8.08 10.43
C LEU A 28 5.98 7.08 9.53
N ILE A 29 5.64 7.48 8.30
CA ILE A 29 4.98 6.59 7.33
C ILE A 29 5.94 5.48 6.89
N LEU A 30 7.19 5.82 6.59
CA LEU A 30 8.21 4.84 6.19
C LEU A 30 8.52 3.87 7.34
N GLU A 31 8.59 4.37 8.57
CA GLU A 31 8.77 3.56 9.78
C GLU A 31 7.60 2.59 10.00
N ALA A 32 6.35 3.00 9.74
CA ALA A 32 5.21 2.09 9.78
C ALA A 32 5.35 0.95 8.76
N GLY A 33 5.84 1.24 7.56
CA GLY A 33 6.15 0.22 6.55
C GLY A 33 7.29 -0.72 6.98
N ARG A 34 8.34 -0.18 7.62
CA ARG A 34 9.46 -0.96 8.16
C ARG A 34 9.03 -1.89 9.29
N ASN A 35 8.08 -1.47 10.12
CA ASN A 35 7.56 -2.25 11.25
C ASN A 35 6.49 -3.28 10.85
N ALA A 36 6.15 -3.38 9.57
CA ALA A 36 5.19 -4.36 9.08
C ALA A 36 5.71 -5.79 9.31
N PRO A 37 4.86 -6.72 9.77
CA PRO A 37 5.24 -8.11 9.88
C PRO A 37 5.49 -8.73 8.50
N THR A 38 6.48 -9.62 8.44
CA THR A 38 6.81 -10.39 7.24
C THR A 38 6.96 -11.87 7.56
N ALA A 39 6.76 -12.73 6.58
CA ALA A 39 6.94 -14.16 6.73
C ALA A 39 8.38 -14.45 7.22
N HIS A 40 8.49 -15.21 8.30
CA HIS A 40 9.76 -15.53 8.98
C HIS A 40 10.61 -14.30 9.36
N ASN A 41 10.03 -13.10 9.37
CA ASN A 41 10.75 -11.84 9.55
C ASN A 41 11.88 -11.63 8.53
N ASN A 42 11.70 -12.14 7.30
CA ASN A 42 12.70 -12.01 6.25
C ASN A 42 12.88 -10.57 5.74
N GLN A 43 11.86 -9.72 5.91
CA GLN A 43 11.89 -8.30 5.56
C GLN A 43 12.32 -8.03 4.10
N PRO A 44 11.69 -8.72 3.12
CA PRO A 44 12.07 -8.61 1.71
C PRO A 44 11.59 -7.31 1.06
N GLN A 45 10.72 -6.53 1.73
CA GLN A 45 10.15 -5.30 1.16
C GLN A 45 11.23 -4.26 0.87
N ARG A 46 11.06 -3.56 -0.25
CA ARG A 46 11.88 -2.42 -0.68
C ARG A 46 10.97 -1.24 -0.96
N ILE A 47 11.29 -0.09 -0.36
CA ILE A 47 10.46 1.11 -0.40
C ILE A 47 11.27 2.23 -1.04
N PHE A 48 10.71 2.86 -2.06
CA PHE A 48 11.32 3.95 -2.82
C PHE A 48 10.45 5.20 -2.70
N VAL A 49 11.07 6.36 -2.51
CA VAL A 49 10.37 7.63 -2.37
C VAL A 49 10.71 8.53 -3.55
N PHE A 50 9.70 8.85 -4.36
CA PHE A 50 9.79 9.80 -5.46
C PHE A 50 9.29 11.17 -4.96
N ARG A 51 10.16 12.18 -4.94
CA ARG A 51 9.87 13.49 -4.38
C ARG A 51 10.41 14.64 -5.20
N SER A 52 11.53 14.44 -5.90
CA SER A 52 11.99 15.47 -6.82
C SER A 52 11.08 15.59 -8.04
N PRO A 53 10.92 16.77 -8.64
CA PRO A 53 10.10 16.93 -9.84
C PRO A 53 10.45 15.95 -10.95
N GLU A 54 11.74 15.71 -11.17
CA GLU A 54 12.22 14.77 -12.18
C GLU A 54 11.82 13.31 -11.84
N ALA A 55 11.98 12.90 -10.57
CA ALA A 55 11.61 11.54 -10.15
C ALA A 55 10.09 11.32 -10.21
N LEU A 56 9.30 12.34 -9.85
CA LEU A 56 7.84 12.29 -9.94
C LEU A 56 7.38 12.20 -11.39
N GLU A 57 7.94 12.99 -12.30
CA GLU A 57 7.62 12.93 -13.73
C GLU A 57 7.94 11.56 -14.32
N LYS A 58 9.11 11.01 -14.04
CA LYS A 58 9.52 9.68 -14.49
C LYS A 58 8.64 8.56 -13.92
N ALA A 59 8.28 8.64 -12.63
CA ALA A 59 7.39 7.67 -12.00
C ALA A 59 5.96 7.76 -12.56
N ASP A 60 5.45 8.98 -12.76
CA ASP A 60 4.14 9.24 -13.34
C ASP A 60 4.04 8.70 -14.77
N ALA A 61 5.11 8.84 -15.56
CA ALA A 61 5.18 8.27 -16.91
C ALA A 61 5.06 6.72 -16.93
N CYS A 62 5.32 6.05 -15.81
CA CYS A 62 5.15 4.59 -15.67
C CYS A 62 3.76 4.18 -15.12
N MET A 63 2.91 5.13 -14.78
CA MET A 63 1.54 4.88 -14.28
C MET A 63 0.49 5.25 -15.34
N ASP A 64 -0.67 4.56 -15.29
CA ASP A 64 -1.82 4.90 -16.12
C ASP A 64 -2.83 5.80 -15.36
N CYS A 65 -2.58 6.04 -14.07
CA CYS A 65 -3.39 6.91 -13.21
C CYS A 65 -2.55 8.10 -12.74
N HIS A 66 -2.81 9.27 -13.29
CA HIS A 66 -2.05 10.50 -13.02
C HIS A 66 -2.75 11.33 -11.94
N PHE A 67 -2.32 11.19 -10.68
CA PHE A 67 -2.91 11.90 -9.55
C PHE A 67 -2.14 13.16 -9.15
N HIS A 68 -0.94 13.39 -9.70
CA HIS A 68 -0.09 14.56 -9.43
C HIS A 68 0.13 14.83 -7.93
N ALA A 69 0.33 13.76 -7.16
CA ALA A 69 0.65 13.86 -5.75
C ALA A 69 2.06 14.43 -5.52
N PRO A 70 2.29 15.22 -4.44
CA PRO A 70 3.61 15.82 -4.15
C PRO A 70 4.68 14.77 -3.78
N VAL A 71 4.25 13.57 -3.40
CA VAL A 71 5.12 12.42 -3.12
C VAL A 71 4.47 11.18 -3.71
N VAL A 72 5.29 10.27 -4.24
CA VAL A 72 4.86 8.90 -4.58
C VAL A 72 5.82 7.94 -3.88
N ILE A 73 5.26 6.89 -3.26
CA ILE A 73 6.05 5.80 -2.67
C ILE A 73 5.88 4.56 -3.54
N GLY A 74 6.96 4.05 -4.12
CA GLY A 74 7.00 2.77 -4.82
C GLY A 74 7.35 1.66 -3.84
N VAL A 75 6.62 0.56 -3.88
CA VAL A 75 6.87 -0.59 -3.02
C VAL A 75 7.01 -1.85 -3.85
N GLY A 76 8.02 -2.59 -3.54
CA GLY A 76 8.31 -3.90 -4.11
C GLY A 76 8.98 -4.79 -3.08
N TYR A 77 9.50 -5.91 -3.53
CA TYR A 77 10.25 -6.84 -2.68
C TYR A 77 11.39 -7.50 -3.47
N ASP A 78 12.40 -7.97 -2.75
CA ASP A 78 13.45 -8.78 -3.30
C ASP A 78 13.01 -10.26 -3.28
N PRO A 79 12.81 -10.90 -4.44
CA PRO A 79 12.38 -12.29 -4.51
C PRO A 79 13.44 -13.30 -4.01
N LYS A 80 14.70 -12.86 -3.85
CA LYS A 80 15.77 -13.71 -3.28
C LYS A 80 15.71 -13.77 -1.76
N GLU A 81 15.07 -12.78 -1.12
CA GLU A 81 14.93 -12.70 0.33
C GLU A 81 13.52 -13.09 0.80
N SER A 82 12.55 -13.17 -0.09
CA SER A 82 11.18 -13.55 0.26
C SER A 82 11.09 -15.00 0.73
N TRP A 83 10.14 -15.26 1.62
CA TRP A 83 9.85 -16.62 2.05
C TRP A 83 9.01 -17.36 1.03
N HIS A 84 9.38 -18.59 0.74
CA HIS A 84 8.64 -19.50 -0.12
C HIS A 84 8.04 -20.63 0.71
N ARG A 85 6.75 -20.86 0.55
CA ARG A 85 6.05 -21.93 1.27
C ARG A 85 6.48 -23.30 0.75
N GLU A 86 6.95 -24.18 1.65
CA GLU A 86 7.54 -25.48 1.29
C GLU A 86 6.57 -26.40 0.54
N HIS A 87 5.26 -26.35 0.85
CA HIS A 87 4.27 -27.28 0.29
C HIS A 87 3.98 -27.06 -1.20
N ASP A 88 4.08 -25.84 -1.70
CA ASP A 88 3.67 -25.49 -3.06
C ASP A 88 4.60 -24.47 -3.74
N GLY A 89 5.67 -24.07 -3.08
CA GLY A 89 6.64 -23.10 -3.59
C GLY A 89 6.12 -21.67 -3.71
N LYS A 90 4.94 -21.34 -3.14
CA LYS A 90 4.38 -20.00 -3.26
C LYS A 90 5.29 -18.96 -2.62
N ASP A 91 5.71 -17.98 -3.41
CA ASP A 91 6.40 -16.78 -2.96
C ASP A 91 5.46 -15.86 -2.15
N HIS A 92 5.87 -15.46 -0.96
CA HIS A 92 5.11 -14.59 -0.07
C HIS A 92 5.57 -13.12 -0.10
N GLY A 93 6.56 -12.76 -0.88
CA GLY A 93 7.10 -11.41 -0.94
C GLY A 93 6.06 -10.35 -1.32
N GLU A 94 5.15 -10.66 -2.24
CA GLU A 94 4.03 -9.77 -2.59
C GLU A 94 3.09 -9.54 -1.39
N ILE A 95 2.81 -10.58 -0.60
CA ILE A 95 1.97 -10.48 0.60
C ILE A 95 2.65 -9.59 1.63
N ASP A 96 3.94 -9.83 1.91
CA ASP A 96 4.71 -9.05 2.88
C ASP A 96 4.78 -7.57 2.48
N ALA A 97 5.05 -7.29 1.21
CA ALA A 97 5.08 -5.93 0.69
C ALA A 97 3.69 -5.25 0.75
N ALA A 98 2.60 -5.98 0.50
CA ALA A 98 1.23 -5.45 0.60
C ALA A 98 0.84 -5.12 2.05
N ILE A 99 1.32 -5.89 3.02
CA ILE A 99 1.13 -5.57 4.46
C ILE A 99 1.85 -4.26 4.79
N ALA A 100 3.10 -4.08 4.33
CA ALA A 100 3.86 -2.84 4.53
C ALA A 100 3.13 -1.62 3.91
N VAL A 101 2.62 -1.75 2.68
CA VAL A 101 1.80 -0.69 2.04
C VAL A 101 0.58 -0.36 2.90
N THR A 102 -0.12 -1.36 3.43
CA THR A 102 -1.31 -1.16 4.25
C THR A 102 -0.99 -0.37 5.52
N GLN A 103 0.10 -0.71 6.22
CA GLN A 103 0.52 0.03 7.41
C GLN A 103 0.88 1.48 7.08
N MET A 104 1.62 1.72 5.99
CA MET A 104 1.93 3.07 5.54
C MET A 104 0.67 3.88 5.21
N MET A 105 -0.33 3.27 4.56
CA MET A 105 -1.60 3.93 4.24
C MET A 105 -2.38 4.32 5.51
N LEU A 106 -2.40 3.47 6.52
CA LEU A 106 -3.06 3.75 7.79
C LEU A 106 -2.32 4.86 8.55
N GLN A 107 -0.99 4.80 8.61
CA GLN A 107 -0.18 5.84 9.25
C GLN A 107 -0.35 7.20 8.56
N ALA A 108 -0.38 7.23 7.23
CA ALA A 108 -0.64 8.47 6.48
C ALA A 108 -2.00 9.07 6.83
N ALA A 109 -3.04 8.24 6.92
CA ALA A 109 -4.38 8.69 7.30
C ALA A 109 -4.44 9.22 8.74
N ASP A 110 -3.76 8.57 9.68
CA ASP A 110 -3.66 9.04 11.08
C ASP A 110 -2.97 10.41 11.20
N LEU A 111 -2.02 10.69 10.29
CA LEU A 111 -1.32 11.98 10.21
C LEU A 111 -2.08 13.06 9.42
N GLY A 112 -3.32 12.78 8.97
CA GLY A 112 -4.14 13.71 8.20
C GLY A 112 -3.74 13.82 6.73
N LEU A 113 -2.93 12.88 6.24
CA LEU A 113 -2.59 12.71 4.82
C LEU A 113 -3.52 11.69 4.17
N GLY A 114 -3.51 11.65 2.85
CA GLY A 114 -4.23 10.64 2.10
C GLY A 114 -3.32 9.91 1.12
N THR A 115 -3.73 8.71 0.78
CA THR A 115 -3.04 7.84 -0.16
C THR A 115 -4.05 7.12 -1.05
N THR A 116 -3.57 6.60 -2.19
CA THR A 116 -4.30 5.59 -2.95
C THR A 116 -3.36 4.48 -3.38
N TYR A 117 -3.79 3.22 -3.25
CA TYR A 117 -3.04 2.08 -3.74
C TYR A 117 -3.21 1.99 -5.26
N VAL A 118 -2.14 2.14 -6.02
CA VAL A 118 -2.12 2.03 -7.47
C VAL A 118 -1.41 0.75 -7.87
N GLY A 119 -2.19 -0.22 -8.35
CA GLY A 119 -1.68 -1.44 -9.02
C GLY A 119 -1.61 -1.28 -10.54
N MET A 120 -2.24 -0.23 -11.10
CA MET A 120 -2.25 0.05 -12.53
C MET A 120 -1.03 0.89 -12.92
N PHE A 121 0.11 0.23 -13.04
CA PHE A 121 1.38 0.82 -13.49
C PHE A 121 2.16 -0.23 -14.30
N ARG A 122 3.21 0.19 -14.98
CA ARG A 122 4.07 -0.67 -15.79
C ARG A 122 5.37 -1.00 -15.04
N PRO A 123 5.43 -2.13 -14.28
CA PRO A 123 6.59 -2.45 -13.43
C PRO A 123 7.88 -2.62 -14.23
N VAL A 124 7.82 -3.20 -15.43
CA VAL A 124 8.99 -3.37 -16.29
C VAL A 124 9.57 -2.02 -16.72
N ASP A 125 8.73 -1.05 -17.07
CA ASP A 125 9.18 0.29 -17.46
C ASP A 125 9.71 1.06 -16.25
N LEU A 126 9.08 0.90 -15.09
CA LEU A 126 9.54 1.51 -13.84
C LEU A 126 10.97 1.05 -13.48
N VAL A 127 11.21 -0.26 -13.53
CA VAL A 127 12.54 -0.84 -13.24
C VAL A 127 13.58 -0.36 -14.28
N LYS A 128 13.22 -0.25 -15.56
CA LYS A 128 14.13 0.30 -16.58
C LYS A 128 14.45 1.77 -16.36
N THR A 129 13.48 2.53 -15.85
CA THR A 129 13.61 3.98 -15.59
C THR A 129 14.44 4.25 -14.34
N PHE A 130 14.36 3.35 -13.34
CA PHE A 130 15.06 3.44 -12.06
C PHE A 130 15.89 2.17 -11.83
N PRO A 131 17.16 2.18 -12.27
CA PRO A 131 18.05 1.00 -12.17
C PRO A 131 18.24 0.47 -10.74
N GLU A 132 18.01 1.31 -9.73
CA GLU A 132 18.05 0.93 -8.30
C GLU A 132 17.03 -0.14 -7.94
N MET A 133 16.04 -0.36 -8.81
CA MET A 133 15.00 -1.38 -8.65
C MET A 133 15.30 -2.68 -9.40
N GLU A 134 16.49 -2.80 -9.99
CA GLU A 134 16.86 -4.00 -10.75
C GLU A 134 16.78 -5.26 -9.88
N GLY A 135 16.15 -6.30 -10.39
CA GLY A 135 15.96 -7.57 -9.69
C GLY A 135 14.82 -7.59 -8.66
N LEU A 136 14.12 -6.47 -8.46
CA LEU A 136 12.98 -6.38 -7.56
C LEU A 136 11.65 -6.61 -8.28
N ASN A 137 10.70 -7.18 -7.56
CA ASN A 137 9.31 -7.26 -7.98
C ASN A 137 8.52 -6.07 -7.41
N MET A 138 8.23 -5.06 -8.24
CA MET A 138 7.44 -3.90 -7.84
C MET A 138 5.96 -4.25 -7.83
N ILE A 139 5.25 -3.93 -6.73
CA ILE A 139 3.84 -4.35 -6.53
C ILE A 139 2.86 -3.19 -6.47
N ALA A 140 3.29 -2.02 -6.03
CA ALA A 140 2.40 -0.87 -5.84
C ALA A 140 3.13 0.45 -5.99
N MET A 141 2.38 1.45 -6.50
CA MET A 141 2.70 2.87 -6.37
C MET A 141 1.68 3.51 -5.44
N LEU A 142 2.15 4.30 -4.49
CA LEU A 142 1.34 4.92 -3.45
C LEU A 142 1.48 6.45 -3.51
N PRO A 143 0.68 7.15 -4.34
CA PRO A 143 0.58 8.61 -4.26
C PRO A 143 0.19 9.05 -2.85
N LEU A 144 0.90 10.05 -2.32
CA LEU A 144 0.81 10.54 -0.94
C LEU A 144 0.79 12.07 -0.92
N GLY A 145 -0.12 12.63 -0.14
CA GLY A 145 -0.23 14.07 0.07
C GLY A 145 -1.44 14.46 0.89
N TYR A 146 -1.66 15.75 1.02
CA TYR A 146 -2.84 16.28 1.67
C TYR A 146 -4.07 16.24 0.74
N PRO A 147 -5.28 16.02 1.27
CA PRO A 147 -6.50 16.16 0.49
C PRO A 147 -6.65 17.60 -0.04
N ALA A 148 -6.86 17.74 -1.35
CA ALA A 148 -7.21 19.04 -1.93
C ALA A 148 -8.64 19.45 -1.57
N GLU A 149 -8.97 20.72 -1.76
CA GLU A 149 -10.34 21.22 -1.59
C GLU A 149 -11.33 20.41 -2.44
N GLY A 150 -12.42 19.98 -1.83
CA GLY A 150 -13.45 19.15 -2.46
C GLY A 150 -13.03 17.69 -2.70
N ALA A 151 -11.92 17.22 -2.14
CA ALA A 151 -11.60 15.80 -2.13
C ALA A 151 -12.57 15.02 -1.24
N HIS A 152 -13.06 13.91 -1.73
CA HIS A 152 -14.04 13.08 -1.02
C HIS A 152 -13.86 11.59 -1.35
N PRO A 153 -14.36 10.68 -0.50
CA PRO A 153 -14.40 9.26 -0.79
C PRO A 153 -15.18 8.95 -2.08
N ALA A 154 -14.76 7.94 -2.83
CA ALA A 154 -15.52 7.46 -3.97
C ALA A 154 -16.86 6.86 -3.51
N LYS A 155 -17.87 6.85 -4.38
CA LYS A 155 -19.21 6.30 -4.09
C LYS A 155 -19.19 4.87 -3.56
N LEU A 156 -18.23 4.07 -3.99
CA LEU A 156 -18.07 2.67 -3.56
C LEU A 156 -17.38 2.52 -2.20
N HIS A 157 -16.83 3.59 -1.62
CA HIS A 157 -16.05 3.51 -0.38
C HIS A 157 -16.84 2.90 0.78
N GLY A 158 -18.10 3.30 0.96
CA GLY A 158 -18.96 2.79 2.03
C GLY A 158 -19.62 1.43 1.75
N LEU A 159 -19.51 0.90 0.53
CA LEU A 159 -20.15 -0.36 0.18
C LEU A 159 -19.31 -1.54 0.67
N ARG A 160 -19.97 -2.43 1.42
CA ARG A 160 -19.37 -3.68 1.89
C ARG A 160 -20.34 -4.83 1.61
N LYS A 161 -19.80 -5.98 1.28
CA LYS A 161 -20.59 -7.21 1.22
C LYS A 161 -21.11 -7.54 2.62
N PRO A 162 -22.25 -8.24 2.74
CA PRO A 162 -22.72 -8.73 4.04
C PRO A 162 -21.66 -9.55 4.78
N MET A 163 -21.61 -9.44 6.10
CA MET A 163 -20.65 -10.17 6.94
C MET A 163 -20.60 -11.67 6.63
N ALA A 164 -21.76 -12.30 6.42
CA ALA A 164 -21.87 -13.71 6.09
C ALA A 164 -21.14 -14.14 4.79
N VAL A 165 -20.82 -13.18 3.90
CA VAL A 165 -20.04 -13.46 2.68
C VAL A 165 -18.54 -13.46 2.96
N SER A 166 -18.10 -12.62 3.90
CA SER A 166 -16.67 -12.44 4.22
C SER A 166 -16.21 -13.21 5.44
N TYR A 167 -17.15 -13.79 6.17
CA TYR A 167 -16.93 -14.26 7.53
C TYR A 167 -17.79 -15.48 7.83
N THR A 168 -17.17 -16.60 8.17
CA THR A 168 -17.85 -17.87 8.45
C THR A 168 -17.33 -18.47 9.75
N HIS A 169 -18.23 -18.74 10.69
CA HIS A 169 -17.92 -19.56 11.85
C HIS A 169 -17.99 -21.04 11.47
N LEU A 170 -16.87 -21.74 11.58
CA LEU A 170 -16.85 -23.18 11.45
C LEU A 170 -17.20 -23.79 12.81
N THR A 171 -18.46 -24.25 12.96
CA THR A 171 -18.92 -24.97 14.13
C THR A 171 -19.12 -26.45 13.76
N LEU A 172 -18.73 -27.35 14.66
CA LEU A 172 -19.07 -28.77 14.48
C LEU A 172 -20.59 -28.91 14.54
N PRO A 173 -21.20 -29.77 13.68
CA PRO A 173 -22.60 -30.09 13.80
C PRO A 173 -22.86 -30.63 15.21
N THR A 174 -23.87 -30.09 15.91
CA THR A 174 -24.33 -30.65 17.16
C THR A 174 -24.99 -31.98 16.83
N ILE A 175 -24.32 -33.08 17.12
CA ILE A 175 -24.95 -34.41 17.04
C ILE A 175 -25.88 -34.51 18.25
N CYS A 176 -27.16 -34.23 18.04
CA CYS A 176 -28.17 -34.62 19.02
C CYS A 176 -28.25 -36.15 18.99
N SER A 177 -27.58 -36.81 19.91
CA SER A 177 -27.86 -38.20 20.22
C SER A 177 -29.25 -38.25 20.79
N VAL A 178 -30.17 -38.89 20.07
CA VAL A 178 -31.50 -39.28 20.55
C VAL A 178 -31.34 -40.54 21.36
#